data_f2ea845f63b45679b18cdcf98c0a5447
#
_entry.id   f2ea845f63b45679b18cdcf98c0a5447
#
_cell.length_a   1.000
_cell.length_b   1.000
_cell.length_c   1.000
_cell.angle_alpha   90.00
_cell.angle_beta   90.00
_cell.angle_gamma   90.00
#
_symmetry.space_group_name_H-M   'P 1'
#
loop_
_entity.id
_entity.type
_entity.pdbx_description
1 polymer ?
#
loop_
_entity_poly.entity_id
_entity_poly.type
_entity_poly.pdbx_seq_one_letter_code
_entity_poly.pdbx_strand_id
1 'polypeptide(L)'
;MKHRVLWVVVCLLVLPSLVGRAEEYEPGGGLPCGAIGYTNKSHQFGQYAWVEYIVETLGALDICGQWFATTSAYVVGVPNSGMIETSVVYSQVRRQIPVPAYDRTYQVNGRHFASSSLIFIYADFTSVSHATVGKDPREDFPPPDGGGGEQPCSDCEDAGSDDDWSPIVIDVARDGYRLTSLQAGVRFDLDADGVPEQVSWTRHDSDDAFLAMDRNGNGTIDSGAELFGNSTPAFPGSEVTTPNGFEALKFLELPDYGRNLPDETLDANDASFSRLLLWRDANHNGISEPDELVPARAAGVVAIPTDYKDKRRVDKFGNQFRQRGTVIWQDGADFCFDVWLRRRD
;
A
#
# COMPACT_ATOMS: atom_id res chain seq x y z
N MET A 1 49.11 -23.56 34.68
CA MET A 1 47.74 -24.06 34.39
C MET A 1 47.15 -23.20 33.29
N LYS A 2 46.94 -23.77 32.10
CA LYS A 2 46.44 -23.04 30.93
C LYS A 2 44.93 -23.16 30.94
N HIS A 3 44.20 -22.06 31.13
CA HIS A 3 42.76 -22.02 30.97
C HIS A 3 42.44 -21.91 29.47
N ARG A 4 41.80 -22.94 28.93
CA ARG A 4 41.20 -22.95 27.59
C ARG A 4 39.84 -22.26 27.69
N VAL A 5 39.69 -21.15 27.00
CA VAL A 5 38.38 -20.52 26.78
C VAL A 5 37.68 -21.32 25.70
N LEU A 6 36.56 -21.92 26.07
CA LEU A 6 35.69 -22.68 25.14
C LEU A 6 34.76 -21.70 24.43
N TRP A 7 34.99 -21.52 23.14
CA TRP A 7 34.09 -20.77 22.28
C TRP A 7 32.89 -21.68 21.92
N VAL A 8 31.70 -21.34 22.42
CA VAL A 8 30.46 -21.96 21.98
C VAL A 8 29.96 -21.16 20.78
N VAL A 9 30.19 -21.69 19.59
CA VAL A 9 29.57 -21.18 18.37
C VAL A 9 28.17 -21.80 18.30
N VAL A 10 27.16 -21.01 18.56
CA VAL A 10 25.76 -21.42 18.30
C VAL A 10 25.47 -21.21 16.83
N CYS A 11 25.62 -22.27 16.03
CA CYS A 11 25.10 -22.30 14.67
C CYS A 11 23.57 -22.43 14.72
N LEU A 12 22.87 -21.34 14.51
CA LEU A 12 21.45 -21.38 14.14
C LEU A 12 21.31 -21.84 12.69
N LEU A 13 20.86 -23.08 12.53
CA LEU A 13 20.44 -23.60 11.23
C LEU A 13 19.17 -22.87 10.78
N VAL A 14 19.32 -21.96 9.84
CA VAL A 14 18.20 -21.36 9.11
C VAL A 14 18.05 -22.10 7.79
N LEU A 15 16.89 -22.72 7.61
CA LEU A 15 16.49 -23.39 6.36
C LEU A 15 16.45 -22.37 5.20
N PRO A 16 16.92 -22.71 4.01
CA PRO A 16 16.92 -21.78 2.90
C PRO A 16 15.54 -21.78 2.20
N SER A 17 14.90 -20.65 2.13
CA SER A 17 13.83 -20.42 1.16
C SER A 17 14.00 -19.09 0.45
N LEU A 18 14.47 -19.21 -0.78
CA LEU A 18 14.17 -18.45 -2.00
C LEU A 18 14.41 -16.93 -2.07
N VAL A 19 15.35 -16.60 -2.97
CA VAL A 19 15.51 -15.37 -3.77
C VAL A 19 16.01 -14.11 -3.06
N GLY A 20 17.28 -13.78 -3.33
CA GLY A 20 17.78 -12.40 -3.39
C GLY A 20 17.90 -11.64 -2.08
N ARG A 21 18.37 -12.24 -0.99
CA ARG A 21 18.66 -11.54 0.27
C ARG A 21 20.17 -11.38 0.46
N ALA A 22 20.65 -10.15 0.41
CA ALA A 22 21.91 -9.83 1.07
C ALA A 22 21.64 -9.69 2.57
N GLU A 23 21.99 -10.69 3.37
CA GLU A 23 21.98 -10.61 4.83
C GLU A 23 23.35 -10.08 5.26
N GLU A 24 23.40 -8.85 5.70
CA GLU A 24 24.59 -8.30 6.35
C GLU A 24 24.40 -8.45 7.87
N TYR A 25 25.01 -9.48 8.44
CA TYR A 25 25.14 -9.66 9.88
C TYR A 25 26.50 -9.12 10.29
N GLU A 26 26.50 -8.02 11.01
CA GLU A 26 27.72 -7.47 11.62
C GLU A 26 27.74 -7.86 13.12
N PRO A 27 28.74 -8.62 13.58
CA PRO A 27 28.89 -8.88 14.99
C PRO A 27 29.31 -7.58 15.70
N GLY A 28 28.47 -7.09 16.59
CA GLY A 28 28.80 -5.97 17.47
C GLY A 28 30.01 -6.31 18.37
N GLY A 29 30.78 -5.29 18.75
CA GLY A 29 31.96 -5.46 19.58
C GLY A 29 31.67 -6.15 20.92
N GLY A 30 32.60 -6.97 21.38
CA GLY A 30 32.52 -7.63 22.71
C GLY A 30 32.54 -6.59 23.82
N LEU A 31 31.51 -6.59 24.65
CA LEU A 31 31.46 -5.81 25.89
C LEU A 31 32.00 -6.65 27.06
N PRO A 32 32.47 -6.02 28.15
CA PRO A 32 33.03 -6.76 29.31
C PRO A 32 32.09 -7.83 29.89
N CYS A 33 30.81 -7.75 29.63
CA CYS A 33 29.78 -8.64 30.21
C CYS A 33 28.89 -9.32 29.16
N GLY A 34 29.25 -9.27 27.87
CA GLY A 34 28.43 -9.91 26.84
C GLY A 34 28.75 -9.40 25.44
N ALA A 35 27.96 -9.80 24.50
CA ALA A 35 28.06 -9.35 23.10
C ALA A 35 26.72 -8.76 22.68
N ILE A 36 26.75 -7.70 21.89
CA ILE A 36 25.58 -7.14 21.21
C ILE A 36 25.69 -7.53 19.74
N GLY A 37 24.61 -8.09 19.23
CA GLY A 37 24.42 -8.29 17.82
C GLY A 37 23.42 -7.27 17.27
N TYR A 38 23.55 -6.96 16.01
CA TYR A 38 22.52 -6.19 15.29
C TYR A 38 22.35 -6.73 13.88
N THR A 39 21.17 -6.52 13.33
CA THR A 39 20.86 -6.82 11.91
C THR A 39 20.23 -5.62 11.26
N ASN A 40 20.51 -5.44 9.98
CA ASN A 40 19.83 -4.46 9.15
C ASN A 40 19.57 -5.13 7.79
N LYS A 41 18.31 -5.41 7.52
CA LYS A 41 17.89 -6.08 6.30
C LYS A 41 16.88 -5.21 5.59
N SER A 42 17.07 -5.02 4.29
CA SER A 42 16.11 -4.32 3.45
C SER A 42 15.99 -4.97 2.09
N HIS A 43 14.81 -4.92 1.51
CA HIS A 43 14.51 -5.47 0.18
C HIS A 43 13.34 -4.72 -0.44
N GLN A 44 13.12 -4.94 -1.74
CA GLN A 44 11.90 -4.51 -2.40
C GLN A 44 10.72 -5.31 -1.86
N PHE A 45 9.64 -4.61 -1.52
CA PHE A 45 8.40 -5.24 -1.10
C PHE A 45 7.41 -5.24 -2.26
N GLY A 46 6.94 -6.45 -2.63
CA GLY A 46 6.04 -6.63 -3.75
C GLY A 46 6.66 -6.24 -5.10
N GLN A 47 5.82 -6.00 -6.08
CA GLN A 47 6.20 -5.58 -7.44
C GLN A 47 6.21 -4.06 -7.65
N TYR A 48 6.04 -3.29 -6.58
CA TYR A 48 5.94 -1.84 -6.61
C TYR A 48 7.17 -1.16 -6.04
N ALA A 49 7.25 0.17 -6.17
CA ALA A 49 8.33 0.98 -5.61
C ALA A 49 8.20 1.09 -4.08
N TRP A 50 8.35 -0.02 -3.38
CA TRP A 50 8.32 -0.11 -1.93
C TRP A 50 9.59 -0.75 -1.42
N VAL A 51 10.05 -0.27 -0.27
CA VAL A 51 11.15 -0.85 0.50
C VAL A 51 10.61 -1.36 1.84
N GLU A 52 10.79 -2.66 2.10
CA GLU A 52 10.66 -3.19 3.45
C GLU A 52 12.03 -3.19 4.11
N TYR A 53 12.09 -2.73 5.36
CA TYR A 53 13.27 -2.93 6.18
C TYR A 53 12.94 -3.54 7.54
N ILE A 54 13.90 -4.34 8.04
CA ILE A 54 13.89 -4.90 9.40
C ILE A 54 15.26 -4.58 9.99
N VAL A 55 15.26 -3.76 11.03
CA VAL A 55 16.48 -3.37 11.74
C VAL A 55 16.32 -3.76 13.20
N GLU A 56 17.28 -4.51 13.74
CA GLU A 56 17.16 -5.16 15.04
C GLU A 56 18.45 -5.06 15.82
N THR A 57 18.34 -4.77 17.12
CA THR A 57 19.41 -4.91 18.10
C THR A 57 19.12 -6.13 18.97
N LEU A 58 19.99 -7.12 18.93
CA LEU A 58 19.91 -8.31 19.76
C LEU A 58 20.55 -8.01 21.12
N GLY A 59 19.84 -8.31 22.20
CA GLY A 59 20.29 -8.07 23.56
C GLY A 59 21.52 -8.90 23.94
N ALA A 60 22.31 -8.38 24.88
CA ALA A 60 23.46 -9.05 25.43
C ALA A 60 23.08 -10.07 26.52
N LEU A 61 23.95 -11.05 26.75
CA LEU A 61 23.80 -12.05 27.78
C LEU A 61 23.85 -11.43 29.19
N ASP A 62 23.08 -11.99 30.07
CA ASP A 62 22.56 -11.54 31.36
C ASP A 62 23.56 -11.38 32.54
N ILE A 63 24.86 -11.27 32.30
CA ILE A 63 25.86 -11.23 33.43
C ILE A 63 25.99 -9.84 34.03
N CYS A 64 25.52 -8.80 33.40
CA CYS A 64 25.66 -7.41 33.81
C CYS A 64 24.35 -6.69 34.13
N GLY A 65 23.31 -7.43 34.47
CA GLY A 65 22.00 -6.88 34.79
C GLY A 65 21.10 -6.67 33.58
N GLN A 66 20.09 -5.86 33.76
CA GLN A 66 19.09 -5.60 32.74
C GLN A 66 19.64 -4.68 31.65
N TRP A 67 19.45 -5.08 30.40
CA TRP A 67 19.83 -4.30 29.21
C TRP A 67 18.64 -3.57 28.61
N PHE A 68 18.88 -2.34 28.21
CA PHE A 68 17.97 -1.53 27.39
C PHE A 68 18.55 -1.38 26.01
N ALA A 69 17.78 -1.69 25.00
CA ALA A 69 18.16 -1.53 23.62
C ALA A 69 17.21 -0.55 22.91
N THR A 70 17.76 0.32 22.09
CA THR A 70 17.01 1.22 21.21
C THR A 70 17.52 1.04 19.80
N THR A 71 16.60 0.80 18.88
CA THR A 71 16.89 0.69 17.46
C THR A 71 16.12 1.75 16.71
N SER A 72 16.76 2.45 15.79
CA SER A 72 16.11 3.36 14.86
C SER A 72 16.55 3.04 13.44
N ALA A 73 15.70 3.29 12.48
CA ALA A 73 16.02 3.12 11.07
C ALA A 73 15.26 4.11 10.19
N TYR A 74 15.82 4.42 9.03
CA TYR A 74 15.18 5.25 8.01
C TYR A 74 15.76 4.95 6.62
N VAL A 75 14.99 5.26 5.59
CA VAL A 75 15.41 5.19 4.19
C VAL A 75 16.01 6.53 3.77
N VAL A 76 17.23 6.52 3.29
CA VAL A 76 17.95 7.75 2.90
C VAL A 76 17.25 8.44 1.74
N GLY A 77 16.97 9.73 1.90
CA GLY A 77 16.30 10.54 0.88
C GLY A 77 14.78 10.33 0.76
N VAL A 78 14.18 9.55 1.68
CA VAL A 78 12.72 9.37 1.73
C VAL A 78 12.19 10.02 3.01
N PRO A 79 11.44 11.12 2.93
CA PRO A 79 10.86 11.80 4.08
C PRO A 79 9.94 10.88 4.90
N ASN A 80 9.87 11.10 6.20
CA ASN A 80 9.01 10.36 7.13
C ASN A 80 9.20 8.83 7.15
N SER A 81 10.32 8.35 6.62
CA SER A 81 10.64 6.92 6.59
C SER A 81 11.24 6.40 7.89
N GLY A 82 11.49 7.25 8.87
CA GLY A 82 12.14 6.90 10.12
C GLY A 82 11.21 6.22 11.13
N MET A 83 11.78 5.32 11.94
CA MET A 83 11.11 4.67 13.06
C MET A 83 12.10 4.40 14.20
N ILE A 84 11.62 4.45 15.43
CA ILE A 84 12.41 4.17 16.63
C ILE A 84 11.63 3.19 17.50
N GLU A 85 12.33 2.17 17.99
CA GLU A 85 11.80 1.21 18.96
C GLU A 85 12.75 1.08 20.13
N THR A 86 12.21 0.87 21.34
CA THR A 86 12.98 0.67 22.54
C THR A 86 12.45 -0.53 23.33
N SER A 87 13.34 -1.41 23.77
CA SER A 87 13.01 -2.63 24.49
C SER A 87 13.98 -2.85 25.66
N VAL A 88 13.56 -3.71 26.59
CA VAL A 88 14.38 -4.12 27.74
C VAL A 88 15.45 -5.14 27.34
N VAL A 89 15.20 -6.02 26.36
CA VAL A 89 16.08 -7.12 25.98
C VAL A 89 16.63 -6.97 24.58
N TYR A 90 15.75 -6.71 23.63
CA TYR A 90 16.09 -6.42 22.24
C TYR A 90 15.11 -5.38 21.68
N SER A 91 15.51 -4.74 20.62
CA SER A 91 14.70 -3.73 19.96
C SER A 91 14.67 -4.01 18.46
N GLN A 92 13.49 -4.03 17.88
CA GLN A 92 13.29 -4.29 16.45
C GLN A 92 12.37 -3.24 15.85
N VAL A 93 12.79 -2.65 14.76
CA VAL A 93 11.92 -1.85 13.88
C VAL A 93 11.71 -2.59 12.57
N ARG A 94 10.46 -2.69 12.16
CA ARG A 94 10.08 -3.21 10.85
C ARG A 94 9.12 -2.25 10.19
N ARG A 95 9.37 -1.90 8.94
CA ARG A 95 8.50 -0.99 8.21
C ARG A 95 8.55 -1.24 6.71
N GLN A 96 7.41 -1.06 6.09
CA GLN A 96 7.27 -0.97 4.64
C GLN A 96 7.04 0.49 4.27
N ILE A 97 7.76 0.97 3.27
CA ILE A 97 7.76 2.39 2.90
C ILE A 97 7.65 2.52 1.40
N PRO A 98 6.65 3.28 0.90
CA PRO A 98 6.63 3.66 -0.49
C PRO A 98 7.84 4.55 -0.80
N VAL A 99 8.47 4.31 -1.92
CA VAL A 99 9.62 5.07 -2.39
C VAL A 99 9.35 5.69 -3.76
N PRO A 100 9.95 6.85 -4.08
CA PRO A 100 9.50 7.67 -5.20
C PRO A 100 9.85 7.12 -6.60
N ALA A 101 10.67 6.07 -6.72
CA ALA A 101 11.09 5.60 -8.03
C ALA A 101 11.42 4.11 -8.10
N TYR A 102 11.15 3.52 -9.26
CA TYR A 102 11.65 2.22 -9.69
C TYR A 102 13.09 2.29 -10.20
N ASP A 103 13.66 1.15 -10.54
CA ASP A 103 15.00 0.96 -11.09
C ASP A 103 16.08 1.73 -10.31
N ARG A 104 15.96 1.68 -8.99
CA ARG A 104 16.81 2.43 -8.08
C ARG A 104 17.13 1.64 -6.83
N THR A 105 18.36 1.80 -6.34
CA THR A 105 18.76 1.26 -5.03
C THR A 105 18.58 2.31 -3.94
N TYR A 106 17.88 1.94 -2.90
CA TYR A 106 17.65 2.73 -1.70
C TYR A 106 18.51 2.21 -0.56
N GLN A 107 19.13 3.12 0.16
CA GLN A 107 19.93 2.81 1.33
C GLN A 107 19.06 2.95 2.58
N VAL A 108 19.11 1.94 3.45
CA VAL A 108 18.46 1.98 4.78
C VAL A 108 19.55 2.09 5.84
N ASN A 109 19.51 3.17 6.60
CA ASN A 109 20.40 3.37 7.72
C ASN A 109 19.71 2.94 9.01
N GLY A 110 20.40 2.13 9.80
CA GLY A 110 20.02 1.75 11.17
C GLY A 110 20.98 2.33 12.19
N ARG A 111 20.48 2.64 13.38
CA ARG A 111 21.28 2.97 14.55
C ARG A 111 20.81 2.15 15.72
N HIS A 112 21.75 1.53 16.41
CA HIS A 112 21.53 0.60 17.49
C HIS A 112 22.24 1.12 18.73
N PHE A 113 21.49 1.28 19.80
CA PHE A 113 22.02 1.70 21.09
C PHE A 113 21.63 0.65 22.13
N ALA A 114 22.58 0.27 22.97
CA ALA A 114 22.30 -0.60 24.11
C ALA A 114 23.05 -0.10 25.35
N SER A 115 22.39 -0.18 26.50
CA SER A 115 22.95 0.20 27.79
C SER A 115 22.58 -0.82 28.88
N SER A 116 23.49 -1.03 29.83
CA SER A 116 23.25 -1.86 31.01
C SER A 116 22.80 -1.01 32.20
N SER A 117 21.90 -1.56 33.02
CA SER A 117 21.41 -0.90 34.24
C SER A 117 22.40 -0.95 35.42
N LEU A 118 23.35 -1.88 35.44
CA LEU A 118 24.24 -2.11 36.56
C LEU A 118 25.63 -1.48 36.44
N ILE A 119 26.13 -1.41 35.22
CA ILE A 119 27.42 -0.82 34.89
C ILE A 119 27.19 0.12 33.74
N PHE A 120 27.48 1.39 33.89
CA PHE A 120 27.30 2.43 32.90
C PHE A 120 28.05 2.16 31.56
N ILE A 121 27.87 0.95 31.02
CA ILE A 121 28.37 0.53 29.73
C ILE A 121 27.28 0.78 28.70
N TYR A 122 27.63 1.45 27.64
CA TYR A 122 26.78 1.63 26.48
C TYR A 122 27.50 1.22 25.22
N ALA A 123 26.76 0.84 24.22
CA ALA A 123 27.23 0.57 22.88
C ALA A 123 26.34 1.33 21.90
N ASP A 124 26.94 1.94 20.90
CA ASP A 124 26.27 2.70 19.83
C ASP A 124 26.86 2.25 18.51
N PHE A 125 26.02 1.66 17.66
CA PHE A 125 26.43 1.13 16.38
C PHE A 125 25.53 1.70 15.27
N THR A 126 26.10 1.83 14.09
CA THR A 126 25.34 2.14 12.87
C THR A 126 25.40 0.96 11.93
N SER A 127 24.32 0.72 11.20
CA SER A 127 24.22 -0.33 10.21
C SER A 127 23.64 0.24 8.91
N VAL A 128 23.99 -0.39 7.79
CA VAL A 128 23.50 0.01 6.47
C VAL A 128 23.08 -1.23 5.72
N SER A 129 21.92 -1.16 5.08
CA SER A 129 21.49 -2.15 4.10
C SER A 129 20.98 -1.45 2.84
N HIS A 130 20.83 -2.21 1.77
CA HIS A 130 20.40 -1.68 0.47
C HIS A 130 19.23 -2.52 -0.06
N ALA A 131 18.19 -1.82 -0.50
CA ALA A 131 17.06 -2.41 -1.20
C ALA A 131 17.07 -1.93 -2.65
N THR A 132 17.24 -2.84 -3.59
CA THR A 132 17.11 -2.51 -5.01
C THR A 132 15.67 -2.70 -5.42
N VAL A 133 15.01 -1.62 -5.77
CA VAL A 133 13.68 -1.62 -6.38
C VAL A 133 13.88 -1.83 -7.87
N GLY A 134 13.34 -2.93 -8.40
CA GLY A 134 13.48 -3.33 -9.79
C GLY A 134 12.81 -2.36 -10.75
N LYS A 135 12.80 -2.73 -12.03
CA LYS A 135 12.11 -1.97 -13.07
C LYS A 135 10.62 -1.85 -12.75
N ASP A 136 10.05 -0.75 -13.20
CA ASP A 136 8.60 -0.60 -13.18
C ASP A 136 7.97 -1.76 -13.94
N PRO A 137 7.15 -2.61 -13.28
CA PRO A 137 6.52 -3.75 -13.96
C PRO A 137 5.61 -3.34 -15.12
N ARG A 138 5.31 -2.04 -15.25
CA ARG A 138 4.58 -1.47 -16.38
C ARG A 138 5.42 -1.31 -17.63
N GLU A 139 6.76 -1.31 -17.52
CA GLU A 139 7.68 -1.18 -18.68
C GLU A 139 7.87 -2.48 -19.47
N ASP A 140 7.66 -3.64 -18.83
CA ASP A 140 7.91 -4.95 -19.44
C ASP A 140 6.74 -5.52 -20.27
N PHE A 141 5.65 -4.77 -20.44
CA PHE A 141 4.58 -5.18 -21.31
C PHE A 141 4.82 -4.63 -22.73
N PRO A 142 5.12 -5.52 -23.72
CA PRO A 142 5.09 -5.08 -25.11
C PRO A 142 3.70 -4.51 -25.42
N PRO A 143 3.60 -3.48 -26.27
CA PRO A 143 2.30 -3.00 -26.69
C PRO A 143 1.51 -4.18 -27.24
N PRO A 144 0.21 -4.31 -26.93
CA PRO A 144 -0.58 -5.45 -27.38
C PRO A 144 -0.50 -5.52 -28.90
N ASP A 145 -0.06 -6.69 -29.40
CA ASP A 145 -0.09 -6.99 -30.83
C ASP A 145 -1.50 -6.75 -31.34
N GLY A 146 -1.59 -5.93 -32.38
CA GLY A 146 -2.85 -5.51 -32.97
C GLY A 146 -3.69 -6.69 -33.44
N GLY A 147 -4.79 -6.90 -32.76
CA GLY A 147 -5.78 -7.90 -33.10
C GLY A 147 -7.17 -7.53 -32.60
N GLY A 148 -7.89 -6.74 -33.38
CA GLY A 148 -9.28 -6.41 -33.11
C GLY A 148 -9.54 -4.92 -33.33
N GLY A 149 -9.88 -4.53 -34.55
CA GLY A 149 -10.12 -3.15 -34.92
C GLY A 149 -11.28 -2.53 -34.16
N GLU A 150 -10.98 -1.76 -33.16
CA GLU A 150 -11.84 -0.70 -32.66
C GLU A 150 -11.34 0.59 -33.30
N GLN A 151 -12.20 1.20 -34.04
CA GLN A 151 -11.94 2.44 -34.80
C GLN A 151 -11.65 3.55 -33.79
N PRO A 152 -10.53 4.30 -33.91
CA PRO A 152 -10.29 5.44 -33.04
C PRO A 152 -11.44 6.43 -33.20
N CYS A 153 -11.99 6.87 -32.05
CA CYS A 153 -12.94 7.98 -32.08
C CYS A 153 -12.21 9.22 -32.62
N SER A 154 -12.76 9.81 -33.69
CA SER A 154 -12.18 10.97 -34.39
C SER A 154 -12.12 12.24 -33.55
N ASP A 155 -12.71 12.23 -32.33
CA ASP A 155 -12.83 13.35 -31.41
C ASP A 155 -12.06 13.12 -30.06
N CYS A 156 -11.19 12.09 -30.00
CA CYS A 156 -10.38 11.78 -28.84
C CYS A 156 -8.98 12.42 -28.94
N GLU A 157 -8.88 13.69 -29.34
CA GLU A 157 -7.60 14.38 -29.46
C GLU A 157 -6.94 14.75 -28.10
N ASP A 158 -7.57 14.41 -26.95
CA ASP A 158 -7.01 14.62 -25.61
C ASP A 158 -7.03 13.34 -24.76
N ALA A 159 -6.62 12.21 -25.31
CA ALA A 159 -6.41 11.01 -24.50
C ALA A 159 -5.05 11.09 -23.79
N GLY A 160 -5.03 11.68 -22.61
CA GLY A 160 -3.89 11.61 -21.71
C GLY A 160 -3.33 12.94 -21.25
N SER A 161 -4.14 13.81 -20.65
CA SER A 161 -3.59 14.72 -19.67
C SER A 161 -3.29 13.91 -18.39
N ASP A 162 -2.18 14.20 -17.70
CA ASP A 162 -1.86 13.63 -16.38
C ASP A 162 -2.89 14.03 -15.30
N ASP A 163 -3.97 14.71 -15.70
CA ASP A 163 -5.01 15.30 -14.87
C ASP A 163 -6.31 14.48 -14.80
N ASP A 164 -6.34 13.25 -15.32
CA ASP A 164 -7.50 12.37 -15.18
C ASP A 164 -7.54 11.70 -13.80
N TRP A 165 -8.73 11.61 -13.20
CA TRP A 165 -8.92 11.07 -11.85
C TRP A 165 -9.77 9.80 -11.88
N SER A 166 -9.50 8.91 -10.94
CA SER A 166 -10.11 7.57 -10.96
C SER A 166 -10.74 7.19 -9.65
N PRO A 167 -11.87 6.47 -9.68
CA PRO A 167 -12.30 5.56 -8.62
C PRO A 167 -12.32 4.10 -9.08
N ILE A 168 -12.23 3.17 -8.11
CA ILE A 168 -12.62 1.77 -8.33
C ILE A 168 -14.14 1.70 -8.49
N VAL A 169 -14.58 1.11 -9.61
CA VAL A 169 -15.98 0.80 -9.90
C VAL A 169 -16.19 -0.71 -9.89
N ILE A 170 -17.28 -1.14 -9.29
CA ILE A 170 -17.70 -2.54 -9.14
C ILE A 170 -19.07 -2.72 -9.82
N ASP A 171 -19.14 -3.66 -10.75
CA ASP A 171 -20.39 -4.14 -11.34
C ASP A 171 -21.07 -5.13 -10.39
N VAL A 172 -22.10 -4.69 -9.68
CA VAL A 172 -22.73 -5.45 -8.60
C VAL A 172 -23.61 -6.58 -9.13
N ALA A 173 -24.33 -6.36 -10.23
CA ALA A 173 -25.14 -7.40 -10.89
C ALA A 173 -24.34 -8.27 -11.86
N ARG A 174 -23.12 -7.89 -12.20
CA ARG A 174 -22.22 -8.59 -13.14
C ARG A 174 -22.82 -8.66 -14.55
N ASP A 175 -23.49 -7.60 -14.96
CA ASP A 175 -24.15 -7.51 -16.27
C ASP A 175 -23.43 -6.53 -17.23
N GLY A 176 -22.32 -5.95 -16.78
CA GLY A 176 -21.40 -5.08 -17.57
C GLY A 176 -21.54 -3.61 -17.21
N TYR A 177 -20.39 -2.94 -17.20
CA TYR A 177 -20.27 -1.53 -16.83
C TYR A 177 -21.05 -0.60 -17.74
N ARG A 178 -21.81 0.33 -17.17
CA ARG A 178 -22.62 1.32 -17.86
C ARG A 178 -22.32 2.73 -17.35
N LEU A 179 -21.37 3.39 -18.00
CA LEU A 179 -20.97 4.75 -17.68
C LEU A 179 -21.64 5.77 -18.61
N THR A 180 -21.55 7.04 -18.24
CA THR A 180 -22.06 8.17 -19.01
C THR A 180 -20.96 8.87 -19.82
N SER A 181 -21.36 9.71 -20.77
CA SER A 181 -20.47 10.73 -21.30
C SER A 181 -20.25 11.84 -20.26
N LEU A 182 -19.26 12.68 -20.48
CA LEU A 182 -18.99 13.87 -19.66
C LEU A 182 -20.23 14.78 -19.56
N GLN A 183 -20.97 14.99 -20.65
CA GLN A 183 -22.14 15.87 -20.68
C GLN A 183 -23.35 15.29 -19.91
N ALA A 184 -23.43 13.96 -19.83
CA ALA A 184 -24.50 13.25 -19.13
C ALA A 184 -24.09 12.78 -17.74
N GLY A 185 -22.95 13.20 -17.25
CA GLY A 185 -22.44 12.91 -15.92
C GLY A 185 -22.96 13.87 -14.87
N VAL A 186 -22.27 13.93 -13.75
CA VAL A 186 -22.65 14.70 -12.58
C VAL A 186 -21.61 15.75 -12.20
N ARG A 187 -21.91 16.58 -11.21
CA ARG A 187 -20.90 17.40 -10.54
C ARG A 187 -20.44 16.73 -9.25
N PHE A 188 -19.15 16.49 -9.16
CA PHE A 188 -18.53 15.87 -8.01
C PHE A 188 -17.08 16.34 -7.86
N ASP A 189 -16.62 16.55 -6.65
CA ASP A 189 -15.23 16.92 -6.32
C ASP A 189 -14.35 15.65 -6.38
N LEU A 190 -13.97 15.25 -7.60
CA LEU A 190 -13.25 13.99 -7.82
C LEU A 190 -11.76 14.08 -7.51
N ASP A 191 -11.16 15.26 -7.64
CA ASP A 191 -9.74 15.50 -7.30
C ASP A 191 -9.52 15.95 -5.85
N ALA A 192 -10.60 16.14 -5.10
CA ALA A 192 -10.59 16.52 -3.69
C ALA A 192 -9.96 17.90 -3.43
N ASP A 193 -10.12 18.85 -4.36
CA ASP A 193 -9.67 20.23 -4.20
C ASP A 193 -10.71 21.14 -3.53
N GLY A 194 -11.91 20.63 -3.29
CA GLY A 194 -13.05 21.31 -2.68
C GLY A 194 -13.98 22.01 -3.68
N VAL A 195 -13.77 21.81 -5.00
CA VAL A 195 -14.60 22.42 -6.05
C VAL A 195 -15.15 21.33 -6.95
N PRO A 196 -16.46 21.04 -6.91
CA PRO A 196 -17.04 20.00 -7.78
C PRO A 196 -16.91 20.37 -9.26
N GLU A 197 -16.33 19.48 -10.04
CA GLU A 197 -16.21 19.57 -11.49
C GLU A 197 -17.24 18.70 -12.21
N GLN A 198 -17.46 18.94 -13.49
CA GLN A 198 -18.29 18.08 -14.33
C GLN A 198 -17.53 16.80 -14.67
N VAL A 199 -18.04 15.64 -14.25
CA VAL A 199 -17.41 14.33 -14.46
C VAL A 199 -18.37 13.35 -15.12
N SER A 200 -17.85 12.46 -15.99
CA SER A 200 -18.61 11.27 -16.39
C SER A 200 -18.85 10.36 -15.17
N TRP A 201 -19.91 9.56 -15.22
CA TRP A 201 -20.37 8.88 -14.01
C TRP A 201 -20.96 7.50 -14.30
N THR A 202 -21.38 6.75 -13.30
CA THR A 202 -22.23 5.59 -13.47
C THR A 202 -23.62 6.02 -13.95
N ARG A 203 -24.28 5.21 -14.77
CA ARG A 203 -25.65 5.55 -15.25
C ARG A 203 -26.68 5.35 -14.13
N HIS A 204 -27.70 6.18 -14.12
CA HIS A 204 -28.82 6.11 -13.16
C HIS A 204 -29.56 4.78 -13.13
N ASP A 205 -29.52 4.01 -14.22
CA ASP A 205 -30.17 2.71 -14.37
C ASP A 205 -29.20 1.53 -14.27
N SER A 206 -27.94 1.78 -13.89
CA SER A 206 -26.96 0.73 -13.63
C SER A 206 -26.89 0.40 -12.15
N ASP A 207 -26.38 -0.77 -11.87
CA ASP A 207 -26.03 -1.23 -10.52
C ASP A 207 -24.55 -1.03 -10.19
N ASP A 208 -23.82 -0.42 -11.14
CA ASP A 208 -22.42 -0.08 -10.93
C ASP A 208 -22.24 0.83 -9.73
N ALA A 209 -21.35 0.45 -8.83
CA ALA A 209 -21.10 1.16 -7.59
C ALA A 209 -19.63 1.56 -7.45
N PHE A 210 -19.38 2.72 -6.87
CA PHE A 210 -18.06 3.13 -6.47
C PHE A 210 -17.67 2.43 -5.16
N LEU A 211 -16.43 1.93 -5.09
CA LEU A 211 -15.85 1.51 -3.82
C LEU A 211 -15.45 2.75 -3.03
N ALA A 212 -15.96 2.88 -1.82
CA ALA A 212 -15.83 4.08 -1.01
C ALA A 212 -15.56 3.78 0.47
N MET A 213 -15.12 4.80 1.18
CA MET A 213 -15.00 4.79 2.65
C MET A 213 -15.22 6.21 3.18
N ASP A 214 -16.20 6.38 4.05
CA ASP A 214 -16.35 7.61 4.82
C ASP A 214 -15.13 7.78 5.74
N ARG A 215 -14.18 8.63 5.32
CA ARG A 215 -12.91 8.82 6.00
C ARG A 215 -12.97 9.91 7.07
N ASN A 216 -13.81 10.91 6.85
CA ASN A 216 -13.98 12.04 7.75
C ASN A 216 -15.07 11.81 8.81
N GLY A 217 -15.92 10.77 8.65
CA GLY A 217 -16.94 10.36 9.61
C GLY A 217 -18.20 11.22 9.57
N ASN A 218 -18.46 11.91 8.45
CA ASN A 218 -19.62 12.80 8.31
C ASN A 218 -20.89 12.09 7.78
N GLY A 219 -20.75 10.81 7.39
CA GLY A 219 -21.88 9.99 6.91
C GLY A 219 -22.16 10.14 5.42
N THR A 220 -21.32 10.84 4.68
CA THR A 220 -21.42 11.05 3.23
C THR A 220 -20.10 10.69 2.53
N ILE A 221 -20.14 10.52 1.23
CA ILE A 221 -18.98 10.46 0.35
C ILE A 221 -19.01 11.74 -0.47
N ASP A 222 -18.16 12.70 -0.14
CA ASP A 222 -18.27 14.06 -0.67
C ASP A 222 -17.10 14.47 -1.56
N SER A 223 -16.04 13.66 -1.65
CA SER A 223 -14.94 13.88 -2.58
C SER A 223 -14.23 12.60 -3.01
N GLY A 224 -13.37 12.72 -4.01
CA GLY A 224 -12.51 11.61 -4.47
C GLY A 224 -11.53 11.10 -3.42
N ALA A 225 -11.25 11.88 -2.36
CA ALA A 225 -10.47 11.40 -1.23
C ALA A 225 -11.14 10.24 -0.48
N GLU A 226 -12.45 10.08 -0.58
CA GLU A 226 -13.25 9.02 0.06
C GLU A 226 -13.62 7.89 -0.89
N LEU A 227 -13.34 8.06 -2.18
CA LEU A 227 -13.32 6.98 -3.17
C LEU A 227 -11.94 6.31 -3.17
N PHE A 228 -11.87 5.08 -3.67
CA PHE A 228 -10.59 4.41 -3.90
C PHE A 228 -10.10 4.68 -5.31
N GLY A 229 -9.18 5.64 -5.45
CA GLY A 229 -8.65 6.13 -6.72
C GLY A 229 -7.33 6.86 -6.53
N ASN A 230 -6.95 7.64 -7.53
CA ASN A 230 -5.71 8.43 -7.46
C ASN A 230 -5.82 9.74 -6.66
N SER A 231 -7.02 10.13 -6.21
CA SER A 231 -7.23 11.21 -5.23
C SER A 231 -7.18 10.71 -3.78
N THR A 232 -7.13 9.39 -3.56
CA THR A 232 -7.14 8.83 -2.22
C THR A 232 -5.85 9.17 -1.49
N PRO A 233 -5.90 9.79 -0.29
CA PRO A 233 -4.71 10.01 0.53
C PRO A 233 -4.01 8.69 0.88
N ALA A 234 -2.68 8.66 0.78
CA ALA A 234 -1.88 7.49 1.10
C ALA A 234 -2.05 7.02 2.55
N PHE A 235 -2.32 7.95 3.48
CA PHE A 235 -2.65 7.69 4.87
C PHE A 235 -3.44 8.87 5.43
N PRO A 236 -4.16 8.74 6.55
CA PRO A 236 -4.93 9.84 7.14
C PRO A 236 -4.10 11.10 7.35
N GLY A 237 -4.55 12.22 6.77
CA GLY A 237 -3.86 13.52 6.84
C GLY A 237 -2.66 13.67 5.89
N SER A 238 -2.46 12.75 4.94
CA SER A 238 -1.43 12.86 3.91
C SER A 238 -1.87 13.82 2.80
N GLU A 239 -0.94 14.69 2.37
CA GLU A 239 -1.08 15.45 1.12
C GLU A 239 -0.67 14.64 -0.11
N VAL A 240 -0.01 13.49 0.11
CA VAL A 240 0.39 12.57 -0.97
C VAL A 240 -0.75 11.60 -1.22
N THR A 241 -1.19 11.52 -2.45
CA THR A 241 -2.23 10.59 -2.90
C THR A 241 -1.63 9.30 -3.47
N THR A 242 -2.46 8.31 -3.66
CA THR A 242 -2.07 7.02 -4.26
C THR A 242 -2.11 7.10 -5.78
N PRO A 243 -1.32 6.30 -6.51
CA PRO A 243 -1.33 6.35 -7.99
C PRO A 243 -2.59 5.75 -8.62
N ASN A 244 -3.35 4.93 -7.89
CA ASN A 244 -4.60 4.30 -8.31
C ASN A 244 -5.35 3.71 -7.12
N GLY A 245 -6.58 3.28 -7.32
CA GLY A 245 -7.43 2.77 -6.25
C GLY A 245 -6.95 1.48 -5.61
N PHE A 246 -6.29 0.59 -6.34
CA PHE A 246 -5.75 -0.65 -5.75
C PHE A 246 -4.55 -0.38 -4.85
N GLU A 247 -3.72 0.61 -5.19
CA GLU A 247 -2.68 1.06 -4.27
C GLU A 247 -3.28 1.67 -3.00
N ALA A 248 -4.41 2.37 -3.12
CA ALA A 248 -5.15 2.87 -1.96
C ALA A 248 -5.68 1.75 -1.06
N LEU A 249 -6.13 0.63 -1.64
CA LEU A 249 -6.59 -0.54 -0.87
C LEU A 249 -5.46 -1.19 -0.08
N LYS A 250 -4.24 -1.25 -0.62
CA LYS A 250 -3.09 -1.82 0.08
C LYS A 250 -2.76 -1.10 1.38
N PHE A 251 -3.03 0.21 1.46
CA PHE A 251 -2.84 0.94 2.72
C PHE A 251 -3.81 0.51 3.82
N LEU A 252 -4.96 -0.04 3.46
CA LEU A 252 -5.93 -0.55 4.43
C LEU A 252 -5.56 -1.90 5.03
N GLU A 253 -4.70 -2.66 4.35
CA GLU A 253 -4.12 -3.90 4.86
C GLU A 253 -2.97 -3.65 5.84
N LEU A 254 -2.43 -2.43 5.88
CA LEU A 254 -1.36 -2.11 6.83
C LEU A 254 -1.91 -2.22 8.24
N PRO A 255 -1.24 -2.97 9.13
CA PRO A 255 -1.78 -3.24 10.44
C PRO A 255 -1.98 -1.95 11.23
N ASP A 256 -3.20 -1.73 11.70
CA ASP A 256 -3.46 -0.90 12.86
C ASP A 256 -2.75 -1.57 14.06
N TYR A 257 -1.46 -1.26 14.22
CA TYR A 257 -0.65 -1.67 15.37
C TYR A 257 -0.68 -3.18 15.72
N GLY A 258 -0.20 -4.03 14.80
CA GLY A 258 0.46 -5.28 15.23
C GLY A 258 -0.41 -6.53 15.35
N ARG A 259 -1.51 -6.68 14.63
CA ARG A 259 -2.33 -7.90 14.72
C ARG A 259 -2.43 -8.75 13.45
N ASN A 260 -2.35 -8.19 12.26
CA ASN A 260 -2.36 -8.97 11.03
C ASN A 260 -1.19 -8.53 10.14
N LEU A 261 -0.55 -9.49 9.50
CA LEU A 261 0.40 -9.20 8.42
C LEU A 261 -0.42 -8.96 7.15
N PRO A 262 -0.03 -7.99 6.29
CA PRO A 262 -0.65 -7.83 4.99
C PRO A 262 -0.58 -9.15 4.23
N ASP A 263 -1.72 -9.63 3.73
CA ASP A 263 -1.82 -10.86 2.94
C ASP A 263 -2.29 -10.62 1.51
N GLU A 264 -2.27 -9.34 1.09
CA GLU A 264 -2.68 -8.85 -0.22
C GLU A 264 -4.19 -9.03 -0.49
N THR A 265 -4.99 -9.13 0.57
CA THR A 265 -6.44 -9.34 0.45
C THR A 265 -7.18 -8.64 1.58
N LEU A 266 -8.01 -7.65 1.25
CA LEU A 266 -8.92 -7.05 2.22
C LEU A 266 -10.12 -7.96 2.46
N ASP A 267 -10.26 -8.47 3.67
CA ASP A 267 -11.36 -9.34 4.08
C ASP A 267 -11.82 -9.12 5.54
N ALA A 268 -12.60 -10.03 6.07
CA ALA A 268 -13.14 -9.92 7.43
C ALA A 268 -12.08 -9.96 8.55
N ASN A 269 -10.83 -10.32 8.25
CA ASN A 269 -9.72 -10.29 9.20
C ASN A 269 -9.15 -8.87 9.34
N ASP A 270 -9.43 -7.98 8.37
CA ASP A 270 -8.99 -6.59 8.39
C ASP A 270 -10.03 -5.70 9.04
N ALA A 271 -9.63 -4.91 10.03
CA ALA A 271 -10.53 -3.98 10.71
C ALA A 271 -11.16 -2.95 9.76
N SER A 272 -10.39 -2.53 8.74
CA SER A 272 -10.79 -1.59 7.70
C SER A 272 -11.88 -2.12 6.77
N PHE A 273 -11.94 -3.44 6.55
CA PHE A 273 -12.93 -4.06 5.66
C PHE A 273 -14.38 -3.75 6.06
N SER A 274 -14.65 -3.67 7.36
CA SER A 274 -15.98 -3.34 7.88
C SER A 274 -16.44 -1.91 7.55
N ARG A 275 -15.53 -1.04 7.14
CA ARG A 275 -15.78 0.37 6.79
C ARG A 275 -15.98 0.58 5.28
N LEU A 276 -15.71 -0.44 4.47
CA LEU A 276 -15.90 -0.37 3.02
C LEU A 276 -17.36 -0.25 2.65
N LEU A 277 -17.64 0.69 1.77
CA LEU A 277 -18.97 1.00 1.25
C LEU A 277 -19.00 0.78 -0.27
N LEU A 278 -20.14 0.39 -0.77
CA LEU A 278 -20.50 0.49 -2.18
C LEU A 278 -21.47 1.66 -2.32
N TRP A 279 -21.06 2.71 -3.02
CA TRP A 279 -21.91 3.84 -3.32
C TRP A 279 -22.50 3.68 -4.72
N ARG A 280 -23.81 3.46 -4.75
CA ARG A 280 -24.58 3.43 -5.98
C ARG A 280 -25.43 4.71 -6.06
N ASP A 281 -24.98 5.68 -6.84
CA ASP A 281 -25.74 6.92 -7.11
C ASP A 281 -26.95 6.60 -8.01
N ALA A 282 -28.05 6.22 -7.37
CA ALA A 282 -29.25 5.70 -8.04
C ALA A 282 -30.07 6.82 -8.68
N ASN A 283 -30.02 8.02 -8.14
CA ASN A 283 -30.72 9.18 -8.68
C ASN A 283 -29.86 10.02 -9.62
N HIS A 284 -28.56 9.69 -9.72
CA HIS A 284 -27.60 10.31 -10.64
C HIS A 284 -27.42 11.81 -10.39
N ASN A 285 -27.27 12.18 -9.12
CA ASN A 285 -27.12 13.58 -8.73
C ASN A 285 -25.70 13.93 -8.23
N GLY A 286 -24.81 12.93 -8.05
CA GLY A 286 -23.45 13.11 -7.54
C GLY A 286 -23.39 13.41 -6.03
N ILE A 287 -24.46 13.12 -5.30
CA ILE A 287 -24.55 13.31 -3.85
C ILE A 287 -24.85 11.93 -3.24
N SER A 288 -24.06 11.52 -2.26
CA SER A 288 -24.25 10.23 -1.61
C SER A 288 -25.31 10.31 -0.51
N GLU A 289 -26.51 9.88 -0.79
CA GLU A 289 -27.55 9.76 0.20
C GLU A 289 -27.39 8.47 1.03
N PRO A 290 -27.90 8.42 2.27
CA PRO A 290 -27.71 7.25 3.14
C PRO A 290 -28.27 5.93 2.60
N ASP A 291 -29.29 5.96 1.76
CA ASP A 291 -29.91 4.78 1.12
C ASP A 291 -29.15 4.31 -0.13
N GLU A 292 -28.19 5.07 -0.60
CA GLU A 292 -27.26 4.73 -1.69
C GLU A 292 -25.94 4.13 -1.21
N LEU A 293 -25.65 4.24 0.09
CA LEU A 293 -24.43 3.74 0.71
C LEU A 293 -24.68 2.37 1.36
N VAL A 294 -24.19 1.32 0.73
CA VAL A 294 -24.35 -0.04 1.24
C VAL A 294 -23.00 -0.55 1.75
N PRO A 295 -22.89 -1.03 3.01
CA PRO A 295 -21.69 -1.71 3.44
C PRO A 295 -21.31 -2.84 2.48
N ALA A 296 -20.08 -2.88 2.00
CA ALA A 296 -19.62 -3.85 1.00
C ALA A 296 -19.92 -5.30 1.44
N ARG A 297 -19.70 -5.60 2.72
CA ARG A 297 -20.06 -6.89 3.31
C ARG A 297 -21.56 -7.20 3.26
N ALA A 298 -22.41 -6.20 3.46
CA ALA A 298 -23.86 -6.38 3.39
C ALA A 298 -24.35 -6.59 1.96
N ALA A 299 -23.65 -6.02 0.98
CA ALA A 299 -23.87 -6.28 -0.44
C ALA A 299 -23.40 -7.68 -0.88
N GLY A 300 -22.71 -8.43 -0.02
CA GLY A 300 -22.23 -9.78 -0.33
C GLY A 300 -20.76 -9.88 -0.71
N VAL A 301 -20.00 -8.79 -0.62
CA VAL A 301 -18.54 -8.83 -0.81
C VAL A 301 -17.90 -9.58 0.37
N VAL A 302 -17.07 -10.57 0.04
CA VAL A 302 -16.33 -11.39 1.01
C VAL A 302 -14.89 -10.92 1.14
N ALA A 303 -14.27 -10.60 0.02
CA ALA A 303 -12.89 -10.12 -0.03
C ALA A 303 -12.60 -9.31 -1.29
N ILE A 304 -11.59 -8.47 -1.22
CA ILE A 304 -11.05 -7.71 -2.35
C ILE A 304 -9.53 -7.89 -2.35
N PRO A 305 -8.98 -8.79 -3.20
CA PRO A 305 -7.55 -8.85 -3.45
C PRO A 305 -7.02 -7.49 -3.92
N THR A 306 -5.87 -7.08 -3.40
CA THR A 306 -5.27 -5.79 -3.71
C THR A 306 -4.31 -5.85 -4.90
N ASP A 307 -4.09 -7.04 -5.46
CA ASP A 307 -3.39 -7.23 -6.72
C ASP A 307 -4.25 -6.79 -7.90
N TYR A 308 -3.60 -6.28 -8.93
CA TYR A 308 -4.28 -5.84 -10.16
C TYR A 308 -3.43 -6.07 -11.40
N LYS A 309 -4.06 -5.93 -12.56
CA LYS A 309 -3.38 -5.97 -13.87
C LYS A 309 -3.75 -4.73 -14.66
N ASP A 310 -2.76 -4.08 -15.24
CA ASP A 310 -3.00 -2.98 -16.14
C ASP A 310 -3.80 -3.43 -17.37
N LYS A 311 -4.75 -2.62 -17.75
CA LYS A 311 -5.62 -2.79 -18.91
C LYS A 311 -5.73 -1.48 -19.66
N ARG A 312 -5.94 -1.56 -20.96
CA ARG A 312 -6.19 -0.39 -21.81
C ARG A 312 -7.50 -0.59 -22.53
N ARG A 313 -8.59 -0.51 -21.77
CA ARG A 313 -9.93 -0.51 -22.33
C ARG A 313 -10.51 0.88 -22.20
N VAL A 314 -11.08 1.41 -23.28
CA VAL A 314 -11.78 2.69 -23.28
C VAL A 314 -13.21 2.41 -23.73
N ASP A 315 -14.19 3.01 -23.05
CA ASP A 315 -15.58 2.92 -23.47
C ASP A 315 -15.88 3.92 -24.61
N LYS A 316 -17.09 3.85 -25.15
CA LYS A 316 -17.52 4.74 -26.25
C LYS A 316 -17.61 6.23 -25.85
N PHE A 317 -17.48 6.56 -24.58
CA PHE A 317 -17.53 7.92 -24.06
C PHE A 317 -16.14 8.45 -23.66
N GLY A 318 -15.10 7.60 -23.77
CA GLY A 318 -13.73 7.96 -23.45
C GLY A 318 -13.32 7.67 -22.01
N ASN A 319 -14.17 7.00 -21.21
CA ASN A 319 -13.77 6.54 -19.88
C ASN A 319 -12.75 5.40 -20.00
N GLN A 320 -11.68 5.44 -19.22
CA GLN A 320 -10.57 4.51 -19.38
C GLN A 320 -10.56 3.51 -18.21
N PHE A 321 -10.65 2.23 -18.51
CA PHE A 321 -10.52 1.13 -17.55
C PHE A 321 -9.05 0.71 -17.51
N ARG A 322 -8.27 1.32 -16.61
CA ARG A 322 -6.80 1.18 -16.60
C ARG A 322 -6.31 0.01 -15.76
N GLN A 323 -6.81 -0.17 -14.56
CA GLN A 323 -6.43 -1.26 -13.68
C GLN A 323 -7.61 -2.20 -13.47
N ARG A 324 -7.36 -3.50 -13.55
CA ARG A 324 -8.35 -4.55 -13.31
C ARG A 324 -7.94 -5.40 -12.11
N GLY A 325 -8.71 -5.38 -11.08
CA GLY A 325 -8.63 -6.29 -9.93
C GLY A 325 -9.76 -7.28 -9.88
N THR A 326 -9.97 -7.86 -8.71
CA THR A 326 -10.98 -8.88 -8.45
C THR A 326 -11.79 -8.50 -7.22
N VAL A 327 -13.08 -8.76 -7.26
CA VAL A 327 -13.97 -8.77 -6.07
C VAL A 327 -14.46 -10.19 -5.86
N ILE A 328 -14.34 -10.69 -4.64
CA ILE A 328 -14.83 -12.01 -4.23
C ILE A 328 -16.17 -11.82 -3.52
N TRP A 329 -17.20 -12.44 -4.06
CA TRP A 329 -18.55 -12.46 -3.54
C TRP A 329 -18.85 -13.80 -2.87
N GLN A 330 -19.95 -13.88 -2.10
CA GLN A 330 -20.37 -15.14 -1.48
C GLN A 330 -20.64 -16.26 -2.49
N ASP A 331 -20.98 -15.93 -3.72
CA ASP A 331 -21.38 -16.85 -4.79
C ASP A 331 -20.37 -16.94 -5.95
N GLY A 332 -19.18 -16.34 -5.80
CA GLY A 332 -18.12 -16.41 -6.81
C GLY A 332 -17.21 -15.19 -6.82
N ALA A 333 -16.48 -15.00 -7.90
CA ALA A 333 -15.60 -13.85 -8.08
C ALA A 333 -15.88 -13.18 -9.41
N ASP A 334 -15.68 -11.87 -9.48
CA ASP A 334 -15.74 -11.08 -10.70
C ASP A 334 -14.70 -9.97 -10.70
N PHE A 335 -14.58 -9.27 -11.83
CA PHE A 335 -13.61 -8.20 -11.99
C PHE A 335 -14.18 -6.87 -11.50
N CYS A 336 -13.31 -6.05 -10.91
CA CYS A 336 -13.53 -4.62 -10.72
C CYS A 336 -12.45 -3.84 -11.44
N PHE A 337 -12.71 -2.57 -11.69
CA PHE A 337 -11.78 -1.72 -12.42
C PHE A 337 -11.58 -0.40 -11.71
N ASP A 338 -10.34 0.07 -11.71
CA ASP A 338 -10.03 1.48 -11.51
C ASP A 338 -10.31 2.19 -12.83
N VAL A 339 -11.32 3.08 -12.82
CA VAL A 339 -11.85 3.71 -14.01
C VAL A 339 -11.54 5.20 -13.98
N TRP A 340 -10.76 5.62 -14.96
CA TRP A 340 -10.38 7.01 -15.15
C TRP A 340 -11.50 7.73 -15.90
N LEU A 341 -12.23 8.53 -15.14
CA LEU A 341 -13.43 9.21 -15.63
C LEU A 341 -13.06 10.49 -16.40
N ARG A 342 -13.85 10.81 -17.44
CA ARG A 342 -13.71 12.08 -18.16
C ARG A 342 -14.18 13.23 -17.25
N ARG A 343 -13.42 14.32 -17.20
CA ARG A 343 -13.78 15.52 -16.44
C ARG A 343 -13.60 16.79 -17.25
N ARG A 344 -14.21 17.86 -16.76
CA ARG A 344 -14.02 19.25 -17.21
C ARG A 344 -14.20 20.16 -16.01
N ASP A 345 -13.24 21.04 -15.82
CA ASP A 345 -13.27 22.12 -14.87
C ASP A 345 -14.38 23.14 -15.14
#